data_74e99e934266fc402d01082896b73a28
#
_entry.id   74e99e934266fc402d01082896b73a28
#
_cell.length_a   1.000
_cell.length_b   1.000
_cell.length_c   1.000
_cell.angle_alpha   90.00
_cell.angle_beta   90.00
_cell.angle_gamma   90.00
#
_symmetry.space_group_name_H-M   'P 1'
#
loop_
_entity.id
_entity.type
_entity.pdbx_description
1 polymer ?
#
loop_
_entity_poly.entity_id
_entity_poly.type
_entity_poly.pdbx_seq_one_letter_code
_entity_poly.pdbx_strand_id
1 'polypeptide(L)'
;MQIRIDEQPGRLRLNCVAPSIGGHPLHVELEIIRPRHLDSVNLVVPFAGKGFHACSRQIGLPCTGNLQLGDNSYSCESGHSFAALDFGRGVWPFNSHWTRAAFAAPGGIAGNFGDGWTDHSGLSENALWFGGELLHLPHPVQIAASSNDELSNWHLSSADGRVDLTFSPHKQHRANPQVGPLQANTQQWFGRFDGALRAPSGESVPVNGALGWIGSTVARW
;
A
#
# COMPACT_ATOMS: atom_id res chain seq x y z
N MET A 1 -6.31 11.91 19.63
CA MET A 1 -6.79 11.00 18.58
C MET A 1 -7.04 9.65 19.20
N GLN A 2 -8.18 9.04 18.93
CA GLN A 2 -8.54 7.69 19.34
C GLN A 2 -8.82 6.87 18.08
N ILE A 3 -8.20 5.70 17.97
CA ILE A 3 -8.43 4.74 16.88
C ILE A 3 -8.83 3.43 17.53
N ARG A 4 -9.92 2.85 17.05
CA ARG A 4 -10.41 1.54 17.47
C ARG A 4 -10.60 0.67 16.23
N ILE A 5 -10.03 -0.52 16.28
CA ILE A 5 -10.19 -1.55 15.24
C ILE A 5 -10.79 -2.77 15.93
N ASP A 6 -12.00 -3.14 15.53
CA ASP A 6 -12.69 -4.33 16.00
C ASP A 6 -12.66 -5.39 14.88
N GLU A 7 -11.98 -6.49 15.15
CA GLU A 7 -11.89 -7.62 14.21
C GLU A 7 -12.98 -8.64 14.50
N GLN A 8 -13.70 -9.03 13.47
CA GLN A 8 -14.71 -10.08 13.48
C GLN A 8 -14.45 -11.04 12.30
N PRO A 9 -14.94 -12.28 12.32
CA PRO A 9 -14.81 -13.17 11.18
C PRO A 9 -15.33 -12.53 9.89
N GLY A 10 -14.42 -12.35 8.92
CA GLY A 10 -14.75 -11.80 7.61
C GLY A 10 -14.92 -10.28 7.53
N ARG A 11 -14.69 -9.53 8.61
CA ARG A 11 -14.79 -8.06 8.60
C ARG A 11 -13.93 -7.38 9.65
N LEU A 12 -13.59 -6.12 9.37
CA LEU A 12 -12.98 -5.20 10.33
C LEU A 12 -13.86 -3.96 10.43
N ARG A 13 -14.03 -3.43 11.64
CA ARG A 13 -14.64 -2.11 11.85
C ARG A 13 -13.57 -1.17 12.35
N LEU A 14 -13.39 -0.07 11.63
CA LEU A 14 -12.48 1.01 12.01
C LEU A 14 -13.28 2.23 12.44
N ASN A 15 -13.06 2.65 13.68
CA ASN A 15 -13.55 3.93 14.19
C ASN A 15 -12.35 4.80 14.54
N CYS A 16 -12.34 6.02 14.02
CA CYS A 16 -11.32 7.01 14.37
C CYS A 16 -11.97 8.34 14.72
N VAL A 17 -11.56 8.89 15.85
CA VAL A 17 -11.97 10.23 16.30
C VAL A 17 -10.72 11.04 16.63
N ALA A 18 -10.58 12.18 15.98
CA ALA A 18 -9.56 13.15 16.32
C ALA A 18 -10.19 14.53 16.50
N PRO A 19 -9.90 15.23 17.62
CA PRO A 19 -10.50 16.54 17.91
C PRO A 19 -10.06 17.60 16.91
N SER A 20 -8.87 17.43 16.31
CA SER A 20 -8.38 18.36 15.29
C SER A 20 -7.37 17.68 14.36
N ILE A 21 -7.67 17.71 13.07
CA ILE A 21 -6.75 17.41 11.96
C ILE A 21 -6.79 18.62 11.03
N GLY A 22 -5.66 19.33 10.95
CA GLY A 22 -5.60 20.58 10.16
C GLY A 22 -6.60 21.66 10.63
N GLY A 23 -6.95 21.69 11.93
CA GLY A 23 -7.91 22.63 12.50
C GLY A 23 -9.36 22.13 12.52
N HIS A 24 -9.65 20.96 11.95
CA HIS A 24 -11.00 20.40 11.83
C HIS A 24 -11.15 19.08 12.62
N PRO A 25 -12.30 18.82 13.29
CA PRO A 25 -12.55 17.52 13.89
C PRO A 25 -12.69 16.44 12.80
N LEU A 26 -12.14 15.25 13.09
CA LEU A 26 -12.23 14.09 12.22
C LEU A 26 -13.03 12.98 12.92
N HIS A 27 -14.02 12.45 12.21
CA HIS A 27 -14.74 11.22 12.55
C HIS A 27 -14.69 10.27 11.37
N VAL A 28 -14.32 9.03 11.61
CA VAL A 28 -14.27 7.97 10.59
C VAL A 28 -14.96 6.74 11.14
N GLU A 29 -15.89 6.21 10.37
CA GLU A 29 -16.56 4.94 10.65
C GLU A 29 -16.56 4.11 9.37
N LEU A 30 -15.72 3.06 9.34
CA LEU A 30 -15.59 2.19 8.17
C LEU A 30 -15.85 0.74 8.55
N GLU A 31 -16.55 0.04 7.66
CA GLU A 31 -16.63 -1.41 7.63
C GLU A 31 -15.82 -1.92 6.42
N ILE A 32 -14.84 -2.78 6.71
CA ILE A 32 -13.93 -3.36 5.73
C ILE A 32 -14.24 -4.84 5.66
N ILE A 33 -14.62 -5.32 4.49
CA ILE A 33 -14.91 -6.73 4.27
C ILE A 33 -13.61 -7.47 3.97
N ARG A 34 -13.39 -8.58 4.68
CA ARG A 34 -12.30 -9.53 4.39
C ARG A 34 -12.89 -10.80 3.79
N PRO A 35 -13.04 -10.88 2.47
CA PRO A 35 -13.57 -12.08 1.81
C PRO A 35 -12.68 -13.28 2.13
N ARG A 36 -13.28 -14.45 2.39
CA ARG A 36 -12.52 -15.67 2.71
C ARG A 36 -11.64 -16.15 1.56
N HIS A 37 -12.01 -15.80 0.33
CA HIS A 37 -11.28 -16.14 -0.89
C HIS A 37 -10.24 -15.09 -1.30
N LEU A 38 -10.09 -14.00 -0.55
CA LEU A 38 -9.05 -13.02 -0.84
C LEU A 38 -7.72 -13.52 -0.27
N ASP A 39 -6.82 -13.84 -1.15
CA ASP A 39 -5.47 -14.25 -0.80
C ASP A 39 -4.66 -13.07 -0.22
N SER A 40 -3.66 -13.41 0.59
CA SER A 40 -2.73 -12.43 1.18
C SER A 40 -1.29 -12.77 0.87
N VAL A 41 -0.48 -11.74 0.67
CA VAL A 41 0.98 -11.89 0.64
C VAL A 41 1.47 -12.08 2.07
N ASN A 42 2.08 -13.23 2.34
CA ASN A 42 2.69 -13.51 3.64
C ASN A 42 4.15 -13.88 3.44
N LEU A 43 5.04 -13.12 4.05
CA LEU A 43 6.49 -13.33 3.94
C LEU A 43 7.14 -13.29 5.32
N VAL A 44 8.21 -14.07 5.46
CA VAL A 44 9.19 -13.92 6.52
C VAL A 44 10.57 -13.82 5.86
N VAL A 45 11.17 -12.64 5.94
CA VAL A 45 12.48 -12.35 5.34
C VAL A 45 13.51 -12.27 6.43
N PRO A 46 14.51 -13.18 6.48
CA PRO A 46 15.63 -13.06 7.38
C PRO A 46 16.59 -11.98 6.86
N PHE A 47 17.08 -11.16 7.77
CA PHE A 47 18.16 -10.21 7.49
C PHE A 47 19.53 -10.80 7.92
N ALA A 48 20.59 -10.26 7.38
CA ALA A 48 21.94 -10.61 7.82
C ALA A 48 22.08 -10.37 9.34
N GLY A 49 22.60 -11.36 10.07
CA GLY A 49 22.68 -11.35 11.52
C GLY A 49 21.48 -12.06 12.17
N LYS A 50 20.81 -11.42 13.13
CA LYS A 50 19.68 -12.02 13.88
C LYS A 50 18.34 -11.33 13.60
N GLY A 51 18.31 -10.43 12.61
CA GLY A 51 17.11 -9.69 12.25
C GLY A 51 16.18 -10.49 11.35
N PHE A 52 14.91 -10.13 11.33
CA PHE A 52 13.91 -10.63 10.38
C PHE A 52 12.77 -9.63 10.26
N HIS A 53 12.01 -9.74 9.19
CA HIS A 53 10.71 -9.08 9.06
C HIS A 53 9.67 -10.08 8.58
N ALA A 54 8.58 -10.20 9.33
CA ALA A 54 7.38 -10.92 8.91
C ALA A 54 6.33 -9.88 8.50
N CYS A 55 5.69 -10.09 7.36
CA CYS A 55 4.61 -9.22 6.90
C CYS A 55 3.43 -10.01 6.34
N SER A 56 2.25 -9.39 6.44
CA SER A 56 1.03 -9.82 5.77
C SER A 56 0.38 -8.64 5.07
N ARG A 57 0.04 -8.80 3.79
CA ARG A 57 -0.54 -7.75 2.95
C ARG A 57 -1.84 -8.22 2.33
N GLN A 58 -2.88 -7.42 2.44
CA GLN A 58 -4.14 -7.58 1.72
C GLN A 58 -4.50 -6.24 1.10
N ILE A 59 -4.61 -6.18 -0.21
CA ILE A 59 -4.92 -4.95 -0.96
C ILE A 59 -6.24 -5.14 -1.67
N GLY A 60 -7.04 -4.05 -1.78
CA GLY A 60 -8.32 -4.10 -2.49
C GLY A 60 -9.47 -4.67 -1.67
N LEU A 61 -9.39 -4.60 -0.33
CA LEU A 61 -10.48 -4.97 0.55
C LEU A 61 -11.68 -4.05 0.34
N PRO A 62 -12.88 -4.56 -0.01
CA PRO A 62 -14.07 -3.73 -0.12
C PRO A 62 -14.35 -2.97 1.16
N CYS A 63 -14.63 -1.68 1.05
CA CYS A 63 -14.81 -0.78 2.17
C CYS A 63 -16.10 0.04 2.02
N THR A 64 -16.86 0.18 3.09
CA THR A 64 -18.03 1.05 3.17
C THR A 64 -17.99 1.89 4.44
N GLY A 65 -18.72 3.00 4.47
CA GLY A 65 -18.83 3.84 5.65
C GLY A 65 -18.71 5.33 5.35
N ASN A 66 -18.38 6.09 6.37
CA ASN A 66 -18.33 7.55 6.27
C ASN A 66 -17.06 8.11 6.91
N LEU A 67 -16.61 9.21 6.33
CA LEU A 67 -15.55 10.06 6.86
C LEU A 67 -16.10 11.49 6.94
N GLN A 68 -16.02 12.11 8.10
CA GLN A 68 -16.39 13.52 8.31
C GLN A 68 -15.14 14.28 8.76
N LEU A 69 -14.82 15.35 8.05
CA LEU A 69 -13.75 16.29 8.39
C LEU A 69 -14.33 17.71 8.47
N GLY A 70 -14.50 18.23 9.66
CA GLY A 70 -15.25 19.46 9.89
C GLY A 70 -16.67 19.33 9.36
N ASP A 71 -17.06 20.24 8.48
CA ASP A 71 -18.39 20.27 7.81
C ASP A 71 -18.44 19.38 6.56
N ASN A 72 -17.33 18.82 6.12
CA ASN A 72 -17.28 17.97 4.93
C ASN A 72 -17.52 16.51 5.28
N SER A 73 -18.43 15.87 4.55
CA SER A 73 -18.72 14.44 4.68
C SER A 73 -18.41 13.71 3.39
N TYR A 74 -17.77 12.54 3.52
CA TYR A 74 -17.39 11.68 2.42
C TYR A 74 -17.94 10.28 2.66
N SER A 75 -18.64 9.73 1.70
CA SER A 75 -19.15 8.36 1.72
C SER A 75 -18.16 7.41 1.04
N CYS A 76 -17.89 6.28 1.69
CA CYS A 76 -17.19 5.15 1.11
C CYS A 76 -18.22 4.14 0.62
N GLU A 77 -18.21 3.86 -0.68
CA GLU A 77 -19.18 2.98 -1.32
C GLU A 77 -18.53 1.67 -1.76
N SER A 78 -19.25 0.56 -1.54
CA SER A 78 -18.80 -0.77 -1.99
C SER A 78 -18.54 -0.80 -3.50
N GLY A 79 -17.42 -1.41 -3.90
CA GLY A 79 -17.00 -1.47 -5.31
C GLY A 79 -16.26 -0.23 -5.82
N HIS A 80 -16.27 0.86 -5.07
CA HIS A 80 -15.55 2.11 -5.40
C HIS A 80 -14.56 2.54 -4.31
N SER A 81 -14.72 2.04 -3.10
CA SER A 81 -13.84 2.32 -1.97
C SER A 81 -13.16 1.04 -1.51
N PHE A 82 -11.85 1.11 -1.33
CA PHE A 82 -11.01 -0.03 -0.99
C PHE A 82 -10.10 0.31 0.17
N ALA A 83 -9.89 -0.69 1.03
CA ALA A 83 -8.91 -0.64 2.10
C ALA A 83 -7.70 -1.52 1.77
N ALA A 84 -6.58 -1.21 2.41
CA ALA A 84 -5.40 -2.04 2.45
C ALA A 84 -5.09 -2.40 3.90
N LEU A 85 -4.84 -3.67 4.17
CA LEU A 85 -4.34 -4.15 5.44
C LEU A 85 -2.86 -4.48 5.30
N ASP A 86 -2.06 -3.81 6.08
CA ASP A 86 -0.62 -3.99 6.16
C ASP A 86 -0.23 -4.32 7.59
N PHE A 87 0.17 -5.56 7.82
CA PHE A 87 0.71 -5.99 9.10
C PHE A 87 2.18 -6.34 8.93
N GLY A 88 3.01 -5.81 9.83
CA GLY A 88 4.43 -6.10 9.86
C GLY A 88 4.94 -6.29 11.28
N ARG A 89 5.85 -7.24 11.48
CA ARG A 89 6.55 -7.48 12.73
C ARG A 89 7.97 -7.96 12.46
N GLY A 90 8.95 -7.40 13.17
CA GLY A 90 10.31 -7.85 12.98
C GLY A 90 11.34 -7.09 13.81
N VAL A 91 12.59 -7.43 13.58
CA VAL A 91 13.78 -6.73 14.07
C VAL A 91 14.57 -6.30 12.85
N TRP A 92 14.51 -5.03 12.55
CA TRP A 92 15.10 -4.45 11.35
C TRP A 92 16.60 -4.15 11.54
N PRO A 93 17.40 -4.14 10.45
CA PRO A 93 18.75 -3.60 10.49
C PRO A 93 18.74 -2.13 10.92
N PHE A 94 19.80 -1.71 11.59
CA PHE A 94 19.92 -0.33 12.11
C PHE A 94 19.73 0.74 11.02
N ASN A 95 20.27 0.51 9.83
CA ASN A 95 19.99 1.33 8.65
C ASN A 95 19.12 0.52 7.71
N SER A 96 17.98 1.06 7.35
CA SER A 96 17.01 0.40 6.48
C SER A 96 16.45 1.39 5.47
N HIS A 97 16.19 0.92 4.26
CA HIS A 97 15.48 1.69 3.25
C HIS A 97 14.51 0.77 2.49
N TRP A 98 13.41 1.33 2.06
CA TRP A 98 12.45 0.65 1.20
C TRP A 98 11.59 1.62 0.43
N THR A 99 11.17 1.21 -0.75
CA THR A 99 10.12 1.87 -1.52
C THR A 99 8.97 0.89 -1.69
N ARG A 100 7.75 1.37 -1.53
CA ARG A 100 6.54 0.56 -1.68
C ARG A 100 5.49 1.31 -2.47
N ALA A 101 4.71 0.56 -3.25
CA ALA A 101 3.58 1.06 -3.98
C ALA A 101 2.40 0.11 -3.83
N ALA A 102 1.19 0.65 -3.76
CA ALA A 102 -0.03 -0.15 -3.79
C ALA A 102 -1.18 0.63 -4.42
N PHE A 103 -2.07 -0.10 -5.08
CA PHE A 103 -3.31 0.44 -5.62
C PHE A 103 -4.42 -0.59 -5.60
N ALA A 104 -5.65 -0.10 -5.70
CA ALA A 104 -6.82 -0.94 -5.94
C ALA A 104 -7.78 -0.28 -6.92
N ALA A 105 -8.46 -1.10 -7.71
CA ALA A 105 -9.43 -0.70 -8.72
C ALA A 105 -10.69 -1.58 -8.65
N PRO A 106 -11.81 -1.13 -9.23
CA PRO A 106 -13.01 -1.96 -9.41
C PRO A 106 -12.69 -3.28 -10.13
N GLY A 107 -13.53 -4.30 -9.92
CA GLY A 107 -13.33 -5.64 -10.51
C GLY A 107 -12.33 -6.51 -9.75
N GLY A 108 -11.91 -6.10 -8.56
CA GLY A 108 -10.97 -6.88 -7.73
C GLY A 108 -9.54 -6.85 -8.25
N ILE A 109 -9.18 -5.80 -8.99
CA ILE A 109 -7.83 -5.58 -9.50
C ILE A 109 -7.05 -4.79 -8.45
N ALA A 110 -5.91 -5.32 -8.02
CA ALA A 110 -5.03 -4.62 -7.08
C ALA A 110 -3.57 -4.99 -7.30
N GLY A 111 -2.67 -4.16 -6.80
CA GLY A 111 -1.24 -4.41 -6.83
C GLY A 111 -0.55 -3.99 -5.53
N ASN A 112 0.44 -4.77 -5.13
CA ASN A 112 1.40 -4.44 -4.08
C ASN A 112 2.81 -4.66 -4.63
N PHE A 113 3.64 -3.64 -4.53
CA PHE A 113 5.02 -3.66 -5.01
C PHE A 113 5.95 -3.15 -3.92
N GLY A 114 7.10 -3.76 -3.81
CA GLY A 114 8.12 -3.38 -2.84
C GLY A 114 9.53 -3.57 -3.40
N ASP A 115 10.42 -2.71 -2.96
CA ASP A 115 11.83 -2.66 -3.32
C ASP A 115 12.66 -2.27 -2.08
N GLY A 116 13.89 -2.73 -1.99
CA GLY A 116 14.87 -2.42 -0.97
C GLY A 116 14.95 -3.47 0.15
N TRP A 117 13.88 -3.67 0.93
CA TRP A 117 13.94 -4.53 2.10
C TRP A 117 13.97 -6.04 1.82
N THR A 118 13.50 -6.47 0.66
CA THR A 118 13.56 -7.87 0.21
C THR A 118 14.77 -8.17 -0.67
N ASP A 119 15.59 -7.16 -0.98
CA ASP A 119 16.72 -7.31 -1.88
C ASP A 119 17.71 -8.38 -1.41
N HIS A 120 18.21 -9.14 -2.35
CA HIS A 120 19.16 -10.25 -2.12
C HIS A 120 18.63 -11.39 -1.22
N SER A 121 17.36 -11.36 -0.81
CA SER A 121 16.75 -12.44 0.00
C SER A 121 16.25 -13.61 -0.84
N GLY A 122 16.07 -13.42 -2.14
CA GLY A 122 15.40 -14.37 -3.03
C GLY A 122 13.88 -14.39 -2.87
N LEU A 123 13.33 -13.50 -2.03
CA LEU A 123 11.91 -13.36 -1.77
C LEU A 123 11.40 -12.03 -2.35
N SER A 124 10.10 -11.95 -2.61
CA SER A 124 9.45 -10.75 -3.11
C SER A 124 8.07 -10.58 -2.46
N GLU A 125 7.73 -9.35 -2.10
CA GLU A 125 6.37 -9.01 -1.71
C GLU A 125 5.51 -8.54 -2.90
N ASN A 126 6.07 -8.56 -4.12
CA ASN A 126 5.40 -8.09 -5.32
C ASN A 126 4.28 -9.04 -5.69
N ALA A 127 3.07 -8.53 -5.81
CA ALA A 127 1.89 -9.31 -6.09
C ALA A 127 0.80 -8.50 -6.78
N LEU A 128 0.00 -9.19 -7.57
CA LEU A 128 -1.21 -8.68 -8.20
C LEU A 128 -2.42 -9.49 -7.70
N TRP A 129 -3.58 -8.87 -7.65
CA TRP A 129 -4.84 -9.55 -7.40
C TRP A 129 -5.75 -9.36 -8.61
N PHE A 130 -6.43 -10.45 -9.00
CA PHE A 130 -7.45 -10.48 -10.03
C PHE A 130 -8.67 -11.22 -9.48
N GLY A 131 -9.76 -10.49 -9.20
CA GLY A 131 -10.97 -11.09 -8.63
C GLY A 131 -10.79 -11.71 -7.23
N GLY A 132 -9.75 -11.31 -6.49
CA GLY A 132 -9.42 -11.83 -5.17
C GLY A 132 -8.35 -12.93 -5.16
N GLU A 133 -8.02 -13.49 -6.33
CA GLU A 133 -6.91 -14.45 -6.49
C GLU A 133 -5.57 -13.71 -6.62
N LEU A 134 -4.56 -14.21 -5.91
CA LEU A 134 -3.23 -13.60 -5.87
C LEU A 134 -2.31 -14.22 -6.92
N LEU A 135 -1.70 -13.38 -7.73
CA LEU A 135 -0.57 -13.70 -8.56
C LEU A 135 0.71 -13.13 -7.92
N HIS A 136 1.51 -13.99 -7.34
CA HIS A 136 2.83 -13.61 -6.83
C HIS A 136 3.78 -13.34 -8.00
N LEU A 137 4.51 -12.22 -7.93
CA LEU A 137 5.52 -11.84 -8.93
C LEU A 137 6.91 -12.23 -8.40
N PRO A 138 7.55 -13.24 -9.02
CA PRO A 138 8.85 -13.72 -8.54
C PRO A 138 10.00 -12.77 -8.90
N HIS A 139 9.77 -11.87 -9.85
CA HIS A 139 10.78 -10.93 -10.34
C HIS A 139 10.58 -9.55 -9.69
N PRO A 140 11.67 -8.79 -9.48
CA PRO A 140 11.58 -7.41 -9.02
C PRO A 140 10.70 -6.56 -9.93
N VAL A 141 9.95 -5.66 -9.33
CA VAL A 141 9.26 -4.57 -10.02
C VAL A 141 10.07 -3.30 -9.79
N GLN A 142 10.56 -2.71 -10.87
CA GLN A 142 11.27 -1.44 -10.81
C GLN A 142 10.27 -0.32 -10.52
N ILE A 143 10.57 0.53 -9.55
CA ILE A 143 9.77 1.68 -9.16
C ILE A 143 10.66 2.92 -9.30
N ALA A 144 10.48 3.69 -10.36
CA ALA A 144 11.36 4.80 -10.69
C ALA A 144 10.60 6.10 -10.96
N ALA A 145 11.03 7.19 -10.31
CA ALA A 145 10.52 8.52 -10.62
C ALA A 145 11.08 9.00 -11.97
N SER A 146 10.26 9.69 -12.75
CA SER A 146 10.65 10.22 -14.06
C SER A 146 11.60 11.41 -13.96
N SER A 147 11.54 12.17 -12.86
CA SER A 147 12.45 13.27 -12.54
C SER A 147 12.55 13.45 -11.02
N ASN A 148 13.37 14.42 -10.58
CA ASN A 148 13.51 14.79 -9.17
C ASN A 148 12.43 15.77 -8.68
N ASP A 149 11.49 16.15 -9.52
CA ASP A 149 10.41 17.05 -9.13
C ASP A 149 9.45 16.35 -8.17
N GLU A 150 8.92 17.12 -7.21
CA GLU A 150 8.11 16.59 -6.10
C GLU A 150 6.89 15.78 -6.56
N LEU A 151 6.24 16.19 -7.63
CA LEU A 151 5.07 15.54 -8.21
C LEU A 151 5.34 14.95 -9.60
N SER A 152 6.60 14.57 -9.87
CA SER A 152 6.90 13.85 -11.11
C SER A 152 6.21 12.49 -11.16
N ASN A 153 5.88 12.05 -12.35
CA ASN A 153 5.35 10.72 -12.56
C ASN A 153 6.37 9.64 -12.17
N TRP A 154 5.85 8.48 -11.79
CA TRP A 154 6.66 7.29 -11.54
C TRP A 154 6.28 6.22 -12.57
N HIS A 155 7.27 5.45 -12.95
CA HIS A 155 7.07 4.27 -13.80
C HIS A 155 7.33 3.00 -13.00
N LEU A 156 6.40 2.05 -13.09
CA LEU A 156 6.52 0.73 -12.48
C LEU A 156 6.53 -0.32 -13.59
N SER A 157 7.57 -1.12 -13.63
CA SER A 157 7.70 -2.15 -14.67
C SER A 157 8.34 -3.43 -14.14
N SER A 158 7.96 -4.57 -14.72
CA SER A 158 8.61 -5.86 -14.49
C SER A 158 9.26 -6.38 -15.77
N ALA A 159 10.39 -7.07 -15.64
CA ALA A 159 11.15 -7.58 -16.79
C ALA A 159 10.36 -8.59 -17.65
N ASP A 160 9.38 -9.28 -17.05
CA ASP A 160 8.50 -10.23 -17.73
C ASP A 160 7.28 -9.57 -18.38
N GLY A 161 7.17 -8.23 -18.31
CA GLY A 161 6.08 -7.44 -18.88
C GLY A 161 4.71 -7.65 -18.21
N ARG A 162 4.67 -8.18 -16.97
CA ARG A 162 3.43 -8.34 -16.20
C ARG A 162 2.95 -7.03 -15.60
N VAL A 163 3.86 -6.10 -15.37
CA VAL A 163 3.59 -4.77 -14.84
C VAL A 163 4.15 -3.74 -15.79
N ASP A 164 3.30 -2.84 -16.25
CA ASP A 164 3.65 -1.63 -17.01
C ASP A 164 2.67 -0.52 -16.63
N LEU A 165 3.05 0.25 -15.60
CA LEU A 165 2.19 1.25 -14.98
C LEU A 165 2.90 2.58 -14.86
N THR A 166 2.14 3.65 -15.06
CA THR A 166 2.52 5.01 -14.71
C THR A 166 1.71 5.46 -13.49
N PHE A 167 2.37 5.97 -12.49
CA PHE A 167 1.74 6.61 -11.34
C PHE A 167 1.88 8.13 -11.46
N SER A 168 0.76 8.83 -11.39
CA SER A 168 0.65 10.29 -11.44
C SER A 168 0.27 10.80 -10.04
N PRO A 169 1.21 11.37 -9.27
CA PRO A 169 0.94 11.87 -7.94
C PRO A 169 0.13 13.17 -7.98
N HIS A 170 -0.80 13.30 -7.03
CA HIS A 170 -1.56 14.54 -6.81
C HIS A 170 -1.10 15.28 -5.56
N LYS A 171 -0.53 14.54 -4.58
CA LYS A 171 -0.11 15.08 -3.30
C LYS A 171 1.05 14.29 -2.73
N GLN A 172 2.00 14.98 -2.12
CA GLN A 172 3.06 14.40 -1.31
C GLN A 172 2.82 14.72 0.17
N HIS A 173 3.10 13.75 1.02
CA HIS A 173 3.25 13.90 2.46
C HIS A 173 4.67 13.52 2.87
N ARG A 174 5.27 14.30 3.77
CA ARG A 174 6.61 14.04 4.33
C ARG A 174 6.53 13.96 5.84
N ALA A 175 7.21 12.99 6.43
CA ALA A 175 7.34 12.83 7.86
C ALA A 175 8.78 12.48 8.22
N ASN A 176 9.34 13.22 9.17
CA ASN A 176 10.72 13.05 9.63
C ASN A 176 10.75 12.95 11.16
N PRO A 177 10.12 11.92 11.77
CA PRO A 177 10.22 11.73 13.20
C PRO A 177 11.67 11.42 13.60
N GLN A 178 12.13 12.07 14.67
CA GLN A 178 13.46 11.84 15.24
C GLN A 178 13.36 11.77 16.76
N VAL A 179 13.95 10.74 17.34
CA VAL A 179 14.05 10.56 18.79
C VAL A 179 15.47 10.11 19.12
N GLY A 180 16.30 11.04 19.57
CA GLY A 180 17.73 10.79 19.79
C GLY A 180 18.42 10.34 18.49
N PRO A 181 19.13 9.20 18.48
CA PRO A 181 19.78 8.67 17.27
C PRO A 181 18.81 7.98 16.29
N LEU A 182 17.57 7.73 16.70
CA LEU A 182 16.56 7.06 15.88
C LEU A 182 15.89 8.09 14.96
N GLN A 183 15.78 7.76 13.71
CA GLN A 183 15.26 8.66 12.68
C GLN A 183 14.53 7.87 11.61
N ALA A 184 13.42 8.41 11.10
CA ALA A 184 12.78 7.92 9.88
C ALA A 184 12.47 9.10 8.97
N ASN A 185 12.94 9.04 7.73
CA ASN A 185 12.57 9.98 6.68
C ASN A 185 11.63 9.25 5.73
N THR A 186 10.35 9.57 5.82
CA THR A 186 9.30 8.97 5.02
C THR A 186 8.71 10.02 4.08
N GLN A 187 8.65 9.68 2.81
CA GLN A 187 7.93 10.43 1.79
C GLN A 187 6.84 9.53 1.22
N GLN A 188 5.64 10.05 1.10
CA GLN A 188 4.50 9.31 0.59
C GLN A 188 3.73 10.16 -0.42
N TRP A 189 3.49 9.61 -1.59
CA TRP A 189 2.73 10.21 -2.67
C TRP A 189 1.41 9.49 -2.82
N PHE A 190 0.34 10.27 -2.96
CA PHE A 190 -1.01 9.78 -3.25
C PHE A 190 -1.38 10.21 -4.67
N GLY A 191 -1.95 9.32 -5.45
CA GLY A 191 -2.22 9.58 -6.85
C GLY A 191 -2.99 8.47 -7.54
N ARG A 192 -2.80 8.40 -8.86
CA ARG A 192 -3.48 7.44 -9.72
C ARG A 192 -2.50 6.63 -10.53
N PHE A 193 -2.84 5.36 -10.70
CA PHE A 193 -2.13 4.43 -11.58
C PHE A 193 -2.91 4.25 -12.87
N ASP A 194 -2.19 4.32 -13.99
CA ASP A 194 -2.65 4.07 -15.35
C ASP A 194 -1.69 3.13 -16.06
N GLY A 195 -2.18 2.30 -16.98
CA GLY A 195 -1.36 1.39 -17.76
C GLY A 195 -2.00 0.01 -17.89
N ALA A 196 -1.18 -1.03 -17.85
CA ALA A 196 -1.65 -2.40 -18.02
C ALA A 196 -0.93 -3.41 -17.12
N LEU A 197 -1.66 -4.43 -16.73
CA LEU A 197 -1.17 -5.63 -16.07
C LEU A 197 -1.38 -6.84 -16.98
N ARG A 198 -0.58 -7.90 -16.79
CA ARG A 198 -0.80 -9.17 -17.48
C ARG A 198 -1.28 -10.22 -16.49
N ALA A 199 -2.51 -10.69 -16.70
CA ALA A 199 -3.13 -11.75 -15.91
C ALA A 199 -2.39 -13.10 -16.06
N PRO A 200 -2.65 -14.10 -15.21
CA PRO A 200 -2.09 -15.44 -15.34
C PRO A 200 -2.40 -16.10 -16.70
N SER A 201 -3.55 -15.80 -17.29
CA SER A 201 -3.94 -16.25 -18.65
C SER A 201 -3.07 -15.66 -19.77
N GLY A 202 -2.27 -14.62 -19.48
CA GLY A 202 -1.56 -13.85 -20.48
C GLY A 202 -2.35 -12.66 -21.04
N GLU A 203 -3.61 -12.51 -20.66
CA GLU A 203 -4.46 -11.39 -21.06
C GLU A 203 -3.95 -10.06 -20.47
N SER A 204 -4.05 -9.00 -21.27
CA SER A 204 -3.76 -7.64 -20.82
C SER A 204 -4.98 -7.04 -20.13
N VAL A 205 -4.81 -6.66 -18.88
CA VAL A 205 -5.85 -6.05 -18.05
C VAL A 205 -5.51 -4.56 -17.88
N PRO A 206 -6.35 -3.64 -18.38
CA PRO A 206 -6.08 -2.22 -18.26
C PRO A 206 -6.28 -1.75 -16.82
N VAL A 207 -5.43 -0.83 -16.39
CA VAL A 207 -5.56 -0.05 -15.16
C VAL A 207 -5.81 1.39 -15.56
N ASN A 208 -6.96 1.95 -15.19
CA ASN A 208 -7.38 3.28 -15.59
C ASN A 208 -7.71 4.12 -14.36
N GLY A 209 -6.81 5.02 -14.01
CA GLY A 209 -6.99 5.97 -12.92
C GLY A 209 -7.16 5.33 -11.54
N ALA A 210 -6.61 4.13 -11.30
CA ALA A 210 -6.72 3.43 -10.03
C ALA A 210 -6.07 4.22 -8.90
N LEU A 211 -6.80 4.46 -7.82
CA LEU A 211 -6.27 5.17 -6.66
C LEU A 211 -5.24 4.33 -5.92
N GLY A 212 -4.18 4.99 -5.50
CA GLY A 212 -3.14 4.34 -4.73
C GLY A 212 -2.06 5.31 -4.22
N TRP A 213 -0.95 4.73 -3.83
CA TRP A 213 0.15 5.46 -3.24
C TRP A 213 1.50 4.84 -3.57
N ILE A 214 2.55 5.67 -3.50
CA ILE A 214 3.96 5.26 -3.43
C ILE A 214 4.54 5.85 -2.14
N GLY A 215 5.29 5.06 -1.40
CA GLY A 215 5.99 5.49 -0.20
C GLY A 215 7.46 5.10 -0.26
N SER A 216 8.36 6.02 0.08
CA SER A 216 9.79 5.76 0.24
C SER A 216 10.23 6.13 1.64
N THR A 217 10.96 5.24 2.28
CA THR A 217 11.44 5.45 3.65
C THR A 217 12.91 5.10 3.77
N VAL A 218 13.65 5.99 4.43
CA VAL A 218 14.99 5.71 4.92
C VAL A 218 14.94 5.84 6.43
N ALA A 219 15.29 4.77 7.13
CA ALA A 219 15.18 4.70 8.58
C ALA A 219 16.51 4.32 9.23
N ARG A 220 16.71 4.85 10.44
CA ARG A 220 17.76 4.48 11.38
C ARG A 220 17.06 4.18 12.71
N TRP A 221 17.12 2.91 13.12
CA TRP A 221 16.41 2.38 14.29
C TRP A 221 17.26 2.39 15.55
#